data_16aa50d437a3e7ce88d3cc60bc10df2c
#
_entry.id   16aa50d437a3e7ce88d3cc60bc10df2c
#
_cell.length_a   1.000
_cell.length_b   1.000
_cell.length_c   1.000
_cell.angle_alpha   90.00
_cell.angle_beta   90.00
_cell.angle_gamma   90.00
#
_symmetry.space_group_name_H-M   'P 1'
#
loop_
_entity.id
_entity.type
_entity.pdbx_description
1 polymer ?
#
loop_
_entity_poly.entity_id
_entity_poly.type
_entity_poly.pdbx_seq_one_letter_code
_entity_poly.pdbx_strand_id
1 'polypeptide(L)'
;MKAVIVACGLLMLGGCASGGASNPPWLALNSSCAKLSGDQELSMNLADDMAKEGKLHASLANLQSLPERYGQVQLRKARLYRQLGRSEAEPLYRSLQGTCLAAEGEHGLGQLAAARGDNAQALAYLQKAASLAPTDDKIRNDLGVVYLNLLRLDDARFEFLTALELSKEDDTLAALNLVTLLIYQDNWKQAAELVTRAGLTPEQVTDAQARAQALKAPASDQVAVLK
;
A
#
# COMPACT_ATOMS: atom_id res chain seq x y z
N MET A 1 27.28 54.87 53.97
CA MET A 1 26.14 54.55 53.08
C MET A 1 26.70 54.37 51.70
N LYS A 2 26.85 53.09 51.26
CA LYS A 2 27.41 52.73 49.96
C LYS A 2 26.28 52.10 49.13
N ALA A 3 25.88 52.81 48.08
CA ALA A 3 24.89 52.30 47.13
C ALA A 3 25.58 51.35 46.14
N VAL A 4 25.03 50.08 46.02
CA VAL A 4 25.46 49.09 45.05
C VAL A 4 24.47 49.16 43.89
N ILE A 5 24.96 49.58 42.73
CA ILE A 5 24.21 49.54 41.47
C ILE A 5 24.41 48.19 40.86
N VAL A 6 23.31 47.40 40.78
CA VAL A 6 23.26 46.13 40.04
C VAL A 6 22.84 46.41 38.58
N ALA A 7 23.78 46.26 37.66
CA ALA A 7 23.51 46.36 36.23
C ALA A 7 22.99 45.01 35.71
N CYS A 8 21.68 44.94 35.38
CA CYS A 8 21.11 43.82 34.67
C CYS A 8 21.50 43.90 33.17
N GLY A 9 22.43 43.00 32.78
CA GLY A 9 22.78 42.80 31.38
C GLY A 9 21.70 41.96 30.69
N LEU A 10 20.95 42.58 29.77
CA LEU A 10 20.05 41.90 28.82
C LEU A 10 20.88 41.23 27.74
N LEU A 11 21.00 39.91 27.83
CA LEU A 11 21.51 39.07 26.73
C LEU A 11 20.42 38.89 25.68
N MET A 12 20.51 39.65 24.60
CA MET A 12 19.74 39.44 23.38
C MET A 12 20.25 38.17 22.70
N LEU A 13 19.58 37.06 22.88
CA LEU A 13 19.74 35.85 22.06
C LEU A 13 19.07 36.08 20.69
N GLY A 14 19.83 36.64 19.76
CA GLY A 14 19.45 36.67 18.34
C GLY A 14 19.52 35.28 17.74
N GLY A 15 18.41 34.55 17.76
CA GLY A 15 18.26 33.32 17.01
C GLY A 15 18.10 33.61 15.54
N CYS A 16 19.13 33.37 14.71
CA CYS A 16 19.02 33.32 13.26
C CYS A 16 18.21 32.08 12.88
N ALA A 17 16.90 32.22 12.75
CA ALA A 17 16.04 31.23 12.10
C ALA A 17 16.11 31.47 10.58
N SER A 18 17.22 31.09 9.95
CA SER A 18 17.32 30.90 8.51
C SER A 18 17.24 29.39 8.18
N GLY A 19 16.11 28.79 8.50
CA GLY A 19 15.75 27.49 8.00
C GLY A 19 14.48 27.66 7.19
N GLY A 20 14.58 27.59 5.85
CA GLY A 20 13.40 27.44 5.03
C GLY A 20 12.62 26.24 5.55
N ALA A 21 11.44 26.51 6.10
CA ALA A 21 10.54 25.44 6.53
C ALA A 21 10.13 24.68 5.27
N SER A 22 10.89 23.63 4.94
CA SER A 22 10.39 22.61 4.04
C SER A 22 9.16 22.03 4.71
N ASN A 23 7.99 22.37 4.16
CA ASN A 23 6.75 21.77 4.63
C ASN A 23 6.95 20.25 4.69
N PRO A 24 6.62 19.62 5.82
CA PRO A 24 6.75 18.19 5.93
C PRO A 24 5.92 17.54 4.81
N PRO A 25 6.39 16.42 4.23
CA PRO A 25 5.77 15.78 3.06
C PRO A 25 4.26 15.56 3.20
N TRP A 26 3.77 15.31 4.41
CA TRP A 26 2.34 15.12 4.69
C TRP A 26 1.49 16.42 4.57
N LEU A 27 2.09 17.60 4.72
CA LEU A 27 1.40 18.87 4.48
C LEU A 27 1.29 19.19 2.99
N ALA A 28 2.26 18.74 2.18
CA ALA A 28 2.19 18.87 0.71
C ALA A 28 1.11 17.95 0.12
N LEU A 29 0.81 16.81 0.77
CA LEU A 29 -0.21 15.86 0.34
C LEU A 29 -1.64 16.38 0.49
N ASN A 30 -1.89 17.40 1.31
CA ASN A 30 -3.19 18.05 1.43
C ASN A 30 -3.49 19.07 0.30
N SER A 31 -2.53 19.34 -0.58
CA SER A 31 -2.76 20.23 -1.70
C SER A 31 -3.36 19.47 -2.88
N SER A 32 -4.68 19.56 -2.97
CA SER A 32 -5.43 19.54 -4.22
C SER A 32 -5.57 18.22 -4.98
N CYS A 33 -6.24 17.23 -4.41
CA CYS A 33 -7.13 16.50 -5.28
C CYS A 33 -8.29 17.42 -5.65
N ALA A 34 -8.34 17.85 -6.90
CA ALA A 34 -9.47 18.66 -7.38
C ALA A 34 -10.77 17.90 -7.11
N LYS A 35 -11.76 18.59 -6.53
CA LYS A 35 -13.07 17.99 -6.29
C LYS A 35 -13.77 17.71 -7.62
N LEU A 36 -14.36 16.55 -7.71
CA LEU A 36 -15.23 16.16 -8.81
C LEU A 36 -16.61 16.84 -8.65
N SER A 37 -17.32 17.02 -9.75
CA SER A 37 -18.74 17.33 -9.69
C SER A 37 -19.54 16.09 -9.27
N GLY A 38 -20.78 16.30 -8.78
CA GLY A 38 -21.64 15.17 -8.39
C GLY A 38 -21.84 14.14 -9.51
N ASP A 39 -22.03 14.60 -10.77
CA ASP A 39 -22.17 13.71 -11.92
C ASP A 39 -20.88 12.90 -12.21
N GLN A 40 -19.71 13.52 -12.01
CA GLN A 40 -18.43 12.83 -12.17
C GLN A 40 -18.20 11.80 -11.06
N GLU A 41 -18.58 12.12 -9.82
CA GLU A 41 -18.54 11.17 -8.71
C GLU A 41 -19.46 9.98 -8.96
N LEU A 42 -20.68 10.23 -9.44
CA LEU A 42 -21.63 9.17 -9.80
C LEU A 42 -21.06 8.26 -10.89
N SER A 43 -20.47 8.85 -11.94
CA SER A 43 -19.84 8.07 -13.01
C SER A 43 -18.67 7.24 -12.51
N MET A 44 -17.86 7.77 -11.58
CA MET A 44 -16.77 7.01 -10.96
C MET A 44 -17.27 5.86 -10.09
N ASN A 45 -18.32 6.09 -9.29
CA ASN A 45 -18.94 5.04 -8.48
C ASN A 45 -19.50 3.92 -9.35
N LEU A 46 -20.16 4.26 -10.47
CA LEU A 46 -20.63 3.29 -11.44
C LEU A 46 -19.49 2.48 -12.05
N ALA A 47 -18.35 3.13 -12.37
CA ALA A 47 -17.16 2.43 -12.84
C ALA A 47 -16.59 1.47 -11.78
N ASP A 48 -16.53 1.90 -10.51
CA ASP A 48 -16.08 1.06 -9.39
C ASP A 48 -16.99 -0.18 -9.21
N ASP A 49 -18.31 -0.02 -9.33
CA ASP A 49 -19.26 -1.13 -9.23
C ASP A 49 -19.13 -2.10 -10.41
N MET A 50 -18.98 -1.59 -11.64
CA MET A 50 -18.67 -2.43 -12.80
C MET A 50 -17.38 -3.23 -12.60
N ALA A 51 -16.36 -2.60 -12.02
CA ALA A 51 -15.09 -3.28 -11.75
C ALA A 51 -15.23 -4.41 -10.71
N LYS A 52 -16.00 -4.18 -9.63
CA LYS A 52 -16.31 -5.21 -8.62
C LYS A 52 -17.06 -6.42 -9.21
N GLU A 53 -17.91 -6.17 -10.21
CA GLU A 53 -18.63 -7.21 -10.95
C GLU A 53 -17.76 -7.92 -12.01
N GLY A 54 -16.46 -7.58 -12.11
CA GLY A 54 -15.55 -8.13 -13.10
C GLY A 54 -15.70 -7.55 -14.52
N LYS A 55 -16.55 -6.54 -14.71
CA LYS A 55 -16.81 -5.85 -15.99
C LYS A 55 -15.73 -4.80 -16.28
N LEU A 56 -14.45 -5.21 -16.30
CA LEU A 56 -13.31 -4.30 -16.34
C LEU A 56 -13.28 -3.40 -17.59
N HIS A 57 -13.64 -3.93 -18.78
CA HIS A 57 -13.68 -3.15 -20.00
C HIS A 57 -14.81 -2.11 -20.00
N ALA A 58 -15.98 -2.43 -19.46
CA ALA A 58 -17.10 -1.49 -19.33
C ALA A 58 -16.76 -0.38 -18.33
N SER A 59 -16.15 -0.74 -17.20
CA SER A 59 -15.62 0.21 -16.21
C SER A 59 -14.62 1.17 -16.85
N LEU A 60 -13.66 0.65 -17.63
CA LEU A 60 -12.67 1.47 -18.32
C LEU A 60 -13.33 2.43 -19.34
N ALA A 61 -14.29 1.95 -20.14
CA ALA A 61 -15.03 2.77 -21.10
C ALA A 61 -15.78 3.90 -20.40
N ASN A 62 -16.41 3.64 -19.25
CA ASN A 62 -17.07 4.65 -18.45
C ASN A 62 -16.06 5.73 -17.99
N LEU A 63 -14.92 5.34 -17.46
CA LEU A 63 -13.88 6.28 -17.02
C LEU A 63 -13.26 7.10 -18.17
N GLN A 64 -13.31 6.62 -19.41
CA GLN A 64 -12.81 7.37 -20.57
C GLN A 64 -13.64 8.64 -20.88
N SER A 65 -14.91 8.67 -20.44
CA SER A 65 -15.76 9.86 -20.56
C SER A 65 -15.38 10.97 -19.56
N LEU A 66 -14.59 10.67 -18.54
CA LEU A 66 -14.20 11.61 -17.50
C LEU A 66 -12.88 12.32 -17.84
N PRO A 67 -12.73 13.60 -17.43
CA PRO A 67 -11.52 14.35 -17.69
C PRO A 67 -10.29 13.75 -17.01
N GLU A 68 -9.21 13.54 -17.78
CA GLU A 68 -7.98 12.90 -17.30
C GLU A 68 -7.17 13.73 -16.29
N ARG A 69 -7.48 15.04 -16.17
CA ARG A 69 -6.82 15.92 -15.20
C ARG A 69 -7.08 15.53 -13.72
N TYR A 70 -8.08 14.70 -13.46
CA TYR A 70 -8.40 14.26 -12.11
C TYR A 70 -7.57 13.03 -11.73
N GLY A 71 -6.74 13.14 -10.69
CA GLY A 71 -5.91 12.04 -10.18
C GLY A 71 -6.74 10.82 -9.79
N GLN A 72 -7.97 11.03 -9.26
CA GLN A 72 -8.88 9.94 -8.92
C GLN A 72 -9.30 9.12 -10.15
N VAL A 73 -9.49 9.76 -11.30
CA VAL A 73 -9.80 9.09 -12.57
C VAL A 73 -8.58 8.30 -13.05
N GLN A 74 -7.39 8.93 -13.01
CA GLN A 74 -6.14 8.28 -13.39
C GLN A 74 -5.85 7.06 -12.51
N LEU A 75 -6.07 7.15 -11.21
CA LEU A 75 -5.89 6.03 -10.28
C LEU A 75 -6.79 4.84 -10.63
N ARG A 76 -8.07 5.08 -10.92
CA ARG A 76 -8.99 4.01 -11.30
C ARG A 76 -8.61 3.37 -12.62
N LYS A 77 -8.27 4.18 -13.62
CA LYS A 77 -7.74 3.67 -14.91
C LYS A 77 -6.48 2.84 -14.70
N ALA A 78 -5.54 3.30 -13.85
CA ALA A 78 -4.32 2.56 -13.54
C ALA A 78 -4.62 1.19 -12.91
N ARG A 79 -5.55 1.13 -11.95
CA ARG A 79 -6.00 -0.12 -11.32
C ARG A 79 -6.61 -1.08 -12.33
N LEU A 80 -7.48 -0.59 -13.22
CA LEU A 80 -8.10 -1.40 -14.28
C LEU A 80 -7.06 -1.92 -15.28
N TYR A 81 -6.15 -1.07 -15.74
CA TYR A 81 -5.08 -1.50 -16.65
C TYR A 81 -4.16 -2.54 -15.98
N ARG A 82 -3.85 -2.40 -14.70
CA ARG A 82 -3.09 -3.42 -13.97
C ARG A 82 -3.85 -4.76 -13.92
N GLN A 83 -5.15 -4.74 -13.60
CA GLN A 83 -5.98 -5.95 -13.59
C GLN A 83 -6.09 -6.61 -14.97
N LEU A 84 -6.06 -5.82 -16.03
CA LEU A 84 -6.07 -6.28 -17.42
C LEU A 84 -4.66 -6.67 -17.93
N GLY A 85 -3.62 -6.58 -17.09
CA GLY A 85 -2.23 -6.88 -17.49
C GLY A 85 -1.64 -5.90 -18.51
N ARG A 86 -2.17 -4.67 -18.61
CA ARG A 86 -1.78 -3.70 -19.63
C ARG A 86 -0.67 -2.76 -19.13
N SER A 87 0.26 -2.42 -20.04
CA SER A 87 1.41 -1.57 -19.73
C SER A 87 1.05 -0.11 -19.40
N GLU A 88 -0.14 0.34 -19.77
CA GLU A 88 -0.64 1.70 -19.50
C GLU A 88 -0.84 1.96 -17.98
N ALA A 89 -0.86 0.92 -17.16
CA ALA A 89 -0.95 1.07 -15.71
C ALA A 89 0.23 1.84 -15.12
N GLU A 90 1.45 1.49 -15.52
CA GLU A 90 2.67 2.06 -14.92
C GLU A 90 2.80 3.57 -15.10
N PRO A 91 2.68 4.16 -16.30
CA PRO A 91 2.76 5.62 -16.47
C PRO A 91 1.66 6.36 -15.70
N LEU A 92 0.46 5.79 -15.56
CA LEU A 92 -0.60 6.40 -14.77
C LEU A 92 -0.27 6.40 -13.27
N TYR A 93 0.24 5.30 -12.71
CA TYR A 93 0.70 5.31 -11.31
C TYR A 93 1.85 6.29 -11.09
N ARG A 94 2.79 6.39 -12.04
CA ARG A 94 3.88 7.37 -11.96
C ARG A 94 3.37 8.81 -11.96
N SER A 95 2.33 9.13 -12.72
CA SER A 95 1.75 10.48 -12.75
C SER A 95 1.11 10.91 -11.43
N LEU A 96 0.80 9.97 -10.53
CA LEU A 96 0.25 10.26 -9.21
C LEU A 96 1.34 10.61 -8.19
N GLN A 97 2.62 10.33 -8.46
CA GLN A 97 3.72 10.71 -7.58
C GLN A 97 3.77 12.23 -7.42
N GLY A 98 3.92 12.71 -6.19
CA GLY A 98 3.89 14.16 -5.89
C GLY A 98 2.49 14.79 -5.86
N THR A 99 1.44 14.02 -6.02
CA THR A 99 0.04 14.45 -5.85
C THR A 99 -0.51 14.02 -4.48
N CYS A 100 -1.77 14.36 -4.19
CA CYS A 100 -2.50 13.87 -3.02
C CYS A 100 -2.73 12.34 -3.04
N LEU A 101 -2.51 11.68 -4.18
CA LEU A 101 -2.62 10.23 -4.38
C LEU A 101 -1.24 9.56 -4.52
N ALA A 102 -0.20 10.20 -3.96
CA ALA A 102 1.15 9.67 -4.06
C ALA A 102 1.29 8.29 -3.40
N ALA A 103 0.60 8.06 -2.27
CA ALA A 103 0.62 6.77 -1.60
C ALA A 103 0.06 5.66 -2.50
N GLU A 104 -1.09 5.90 -3.13
CA GLU A 104 -1.73 4.97 -4.05
C GLU A 104 -0.91 4.77 -5.34
N GLY A 105 -0.23 5.82 -5.81
CA GLY A 105 0.70 5.74 -6.93
C GLY A 105 1.88 4.83 -6.63
N GLU A 106 2.55 5.04 -5.49
CA GLU A 106 3.66 4.20 -5.02
C GLU A 106 3.19 2.75 -4.75
N HIS A 107 2.01 2.58 -4.14
CA HIS A 107 1.41 1.27 -3.91
C HIS A 107 1.21 0.50 -5.23
N GLY A 108 0.59 1.14 -6.23
CA GLY A 108 0.37 0.53 -7.54
C GLY A 108 1.67 0.16 -8.26
N LEU A 109 2.72 0.99 -8.17
CA LEU A 109 4.04 0.69 -8.71
C LEU A 109 4.68 -0.50 -7.98
N GLY A 110 4.53 -0.59 -6.67
CA GLY A 110 4.95 -1.74 -5.86
C GLY A 110 4.27 -3.03 -6.30
N GLN A 111 2.96 -3.00 -6.51
CA GLN A 111 2.20 -4.15 -7.01
C GLN A 111 2.64 -4.59 -8.41
N LEU A 112 2.93 -3.65 -9.32
CA LEU A 112 3.46 -3.96 -10.65
C LEU A 112 4.85 -4.59 -10.58
N ALA A 113 5.73 -4.09 -9.72
CA ALA A 113 7.07 -4.64 -9.53
C ALA A 113 6.99 -6.06 -8.94
N ALA A 114 6.16 -6.27 -7.91
CA ALA A 114 5.93 -7.59 -7.30
C ALA A 114 5.38 -8.61 -8.32
N ALA A 115 4.44 -8.19 -9.18
CA ALA A 115 3.89 -9.04 -10.23
C ALA A 115 4.94 -9.47 -11.29
N ARG A 116 6.00 -8.67 -11.45
CA ARG A 116 7.16 -9.01 -12.31
C ARG A 116 8.22 -9.84 -11.60
N GLY A 117 8.03 -10.14 -10.31
CA GLY A 117 9.01 -10.83 -9.46
C GLY A 117 10.16 -9.94 -8.98
N ASP A 118 10.15 -8.63 -9.28
CA ASP A 118 11.14 -7.68 -8.80
C ASP A 118 10.80 -7.25 -7.36
N ASN A 119 11.05 -8.16 -6.42
CA ASN A 119 10.77 -7.93 -5.01
C ASN A 119 11.62 -6.78 -4.42
N ALA A 120 12.80 -6.50 -4.96
CA ALA A 120 13.64 -5.39 -4.48
C ALA A 120 13.02 -4.03 -4.84
N GLN A 121 12.55 -3.87 -6.06
CA GLN A 121 11.87 -2.66 -6.51
C GLN A 121 10.49 -2.54 -5.85
N ALA A 122 9.76 -3.66 -5.71
CA ALA A 122 8.47 -3.70 -4.99
C ALA A 122 8.62 -3.21 -3.55
N LEU A 123 9.66 -3.67 -2.84
CA LEU A 123 9.96 -3.25 -1.47
C LEU A 123 10.17 -1.73 -1.39
N ALA A 124 10.98 -1.16 -2.28
CA ALA A 124 11.26 0.28 -2.27
C ALA A 124 9.97 1.12 -2.46
N TYR A 125 9.12 0.74 -3.40
CA TYR A 125 7.85 1.42 -3.65
C TYR A 125 6.88 1.25 -2.48
N LEU A 126 6.71 0.04 -1.95
CA LEU A 126 5.76 -0.23 -0.87
C LEU A 126 6.19 0.39 0.47
N GLN A 127 7.48 0.44 0.77
CA GLN A 127 7.98 1.19 1.93
C GLN A 127 7.67 2.67 1.83
N LYS A 128 7.82 3.25 0.64
CA LYS A 128 7.45 4.65 0.40
C LYS A 128 5.95 4.85 0.53
N ALA A 129 5.11 3.97 -0.03
CA ALA A 129 3.67 4.01 0.14
C ALA A 129 3.26 3.93 1.62
N ALA A 130 3.84 3.00 2.39
CA ALA A 130 3.59 2.84 3.81
C ALA A 130 4.03 4.06 4.64
N SER A 131 5.08 4.76 4.22
CA SER A 131 5.50 6.02 4.87
C SER A 131 4.52 7.17 4.62
N LEU A 132 3.85 7.19 3.46
CA LEU A 132 2.85 8.18 3.07
C LEU A 132 1.46 7.90 3.66
N ALA A 133 1.10 6.62 3.76
CA ALA A 133 -0.18 6.16 4.31
C ALA A 133 0.04 5.02 5.33
N PRO A 134 0.54 5.33 6.54
CA PRO A 134 0.96 4.32 7.51
C PRO A 134 -0.18 3.45 8.07
N THR A 135 -1.41 3.87 7.92
CA THR A 135 -2.63 3.18 8.40
C THR A 135 -3.46 2.58 7.27
N ASP A 136 -2.91 2.44 6.06
CA ASP A 136 -3.57 1.73 4.97
C ASP A 136 -3.27 0.22 5.08
N ASP A 137 -4.30 -0.57 5.39
CA ASP A 137 -4.22 -2.01 5.60
C ASP A 137 -3.73 -2.76 4.36
N LYS A 138 -4.10 -2.31 3.16
CA LYS A 138 -3.70 -2.95 1.90
C LYS A 138 -2.23 -2.74 1.59
N ILE A 139 -1.73 -1.52 1.84
CA ILE A 139 -0.30 -1.22 1.69
C ILE A 139 0.51 -2.05 2.68
N ARG A 140 0.07 -2.14 3.95
CA ARG A 140 0.72 -2.96 4.96
C ARG A 140 0.73 -4.44 4.58
N ASN A 141 -0.41 -4.96 4.13
CA ASN A 141 -0.50 -6.34 3.67
C ASN A 141 0.45 -6.63 2.50
N ASP A 142 0.47 -5.78 1.46
CA ASP A 142 1.30 -5.98 0.28
C ASP A 142 2.80 -5.86 0.61
N LEU A 143 3.16 -4.96 1.53
CA LEU A 143 4.52 -4.86 2.06
C LEU A 143 4.93 -6.15 2.80
N GLY A 144 4.04 -6.70 3.63
CA GLY A 144 4.22 -8.00 4.28
C GLY A 144 4.44 -9.14 3.28
N VAL A 145 3.69 -9.16 2.19
CA VAL A 145 3.85 -10.15 1.10
C VAL A 145 5.24 -10.05 0.47
N VAL A 146 5.73 -8.85 0.20
CA VAL A 146 7.07 -8.66 -0.38
C VAL A 146 8.16 -9.05 0.61
N TYR A 147 8.02 -8.72 1.90
CA TYR A 147 8.94 -9.20 2.92
C TYR A 147 8.96 -10.73 3.03
N LEU A 148 7.78 -11.38 2.95
CA LEU A 148 7.70 -12.84 2.95
C LEU A 148 8.40 -13.46 1.73
N ASN A 149 8.21 -12.91 0.54
CA ASN A 149 8.90 -13.35 -0.68
C ASN A 149 10.43 -13.17 -0.60
N LEU A 150 10.89 -12.19 0.17
CA LEU A 150 12.31 -11.95 0.47
C LEU A 150 12.81 -12.76 1.68
N LEU A 151 11.99 -13.62 2.27
CA LEU A 151 12.24 -14.40 3.47
C LEU A 151 12.62 -13.54 4.70
N ARG A 152 12.19 -12.28 4.72
CA ARG A 152 12.31 -11.37 5.86
C ARG A 152 11.13 -11.59 6.79
N LEU A 153 11.14 -12.71 7.51
CA LEU A 153 9.95 -13.26 8.17
C LEU A 153 9.42 -12.39 9.32
N ASP A 154 10.31 -11.76 10.09
CA ASP A 154 9.91 -10.89 11.20
C ASP A 154 9.26 -9.60 10.69
N ASP A 155 9.82 -9.00 9.63
CA ASP A 155 9.22 -7.84 8.98
C ASP A 155 7.86 -8.18 8.36
N ALA A 156 7.75 -9.33 7.69
CA ALA A 156 6.50 -9.81 7.13
C ALA A 156 5.43 -10.00 8.22
N ARG A 157 5.81 -10.61 9.34
CA ARG A 157 4.91 -10.82 10.49
C ARG A 157 4.41 -9.49 11.04
N PHE A 158 5.29 -8.53 11.22
CA PHE A 158 4.93 -7.19 11.72
C PHE A 158 3.89 -6.52 10.79
N GLU A 159 4.15 -6.53 9.49
CA GLU A 159 3.26 -5.88 8.53
C GLU A 159 1.90 -6.59 8.41
N PHE A 160 1.86 -7.93 8.44
CA PHE A 160 0.60 -8.66 8.42
C PHE A 160 -0.23 -8.45 9.70
N LEU A 161 0.41 -8.41 10.87
CA LEU A 161 -0.29 -8.09 12.12
C LEU A 161 -0.84 -6.67 12.09
N THR A 162 -0.05 -5.70 11.62
CA THR A 162 -0.50 -4.32 11.46
C THR A 162 -1.68 -4.22 10.49
N ALA A 163 -1.60 -4.91 9.34
CA ALA A 163 -2.69 -4.95 8.38
C ALA A 163 -3.96 -5.57 8.99
N LEU A 164 -3.81 -6.64 9.76
CA LEU A 164 -4.94 -7.31 10.43
C LEU A 164 -5.62 -6.41 11.47
N GLU A 165 -4.86 -5.60 12.22
CA GLU A 165 -5.40 -4.65 13.18
C GLU A 165 -6.12 -3.46 12.51
N LEU A 166 -5.69 -3.08 11.31
CA LEU A 166 -6.25 -1.98 10.54
C LEU A 166 -7.42 -2.40 9.65
N SER A 167 -7.51 -3.68 9.30
CA SER A 167 -8.52 -4.20 8.38
C SER A 167 -9.91 -4.20 9.00
N LYS A 168 -10.93 -4.21 8.14
CA LYS A 168 -12.31 -4.40 8.54
C LYS A 168 -12.56 -5.88 8.87
N GLU A 169 -13.58 -6.15 9.69
CA GLU A 169 -13.92 -7.49 10.15
C GLU A 169 -14.10 -8.53 9.01
N ASP A 170 -14.55 -8.09 7.83
CA ASP A 170 -14.80 -8.98 6.68
C ASP A 170 -13.56 -9.20 5.81
N ASP A 171 -12.43 -8.50 6.04
CA ASP A 171 -11.23 -8.65 5.22
C ASP A 171 -10.29 -9.70 5.81
N THR A 172 -10.30 -10.88 5.21
CA THR A 172 -9.49 -12.03 5.65
C THR A 172 -8.11 -12.10 5.00
N LEU A 173 -7.74 -11.16 4.11
CA LEU A 173 -6.53 -11.26 3.30
C LEU A 173 -5.25 -11.24 4.15
N ALA A 174 -5.16 -10.33 5.12
CA ALA A 174 -4.00 -10.24 6.02
C ALA A 174 -3.89 -11.49 6.91
N ALA A 175 -5.02 -12.02 7.39
CA ALA A 175 -5.06 -13.28 8.14
C ALA A 175 -4.55 -14.46 7.30
N LEU A 176 -4.97 -14.57 6.04
CA LEU A 176 -4.53 -15.61 5.10
C LEU A 176 -3.02 -15.56 4.86
N ASN A 177 -2.47 -14.35 4.65
CA ASN A 177 -1.04 -14.16 4.44
C ASN A 177 -0.24 -14.47 5.72
N LEU A 178 -0.75 -14.13 6.90
CA LEU A 178 -0.14 -14.49 8.17
C LEU A 178 -0.20 -16.00 8.41
N VAL A 179 -1.28 -16.69 8.04
CA VAL A 179 -1.39 -18.16 8.06
C VAL A 179 -0.33 -18.77 7.14
N THR A 180 -0.15 -18.24 5.93
CA THR A 180 0.92 -18.67 5.01
C THR A 180 2.31 -18.58 5.67
N LEU A 181 2.61 -17.46 6.32
CA LEU A 181 3.88 -17.25 7.06
C LEU A 181 4.04 -18.27 8.20
N LEU A 182 2.98 -18.50 8.99
CA LEU A 182 3.00 -19.45 10.11
C LEU A 182 3.24 -20.88 9.62
N ILE A 183 2.60 -21.30 8.53
CA ILE A 183 2.81 -22.60 7.91
C ILE A 183 4.25 -22.71 7.34
N TYR A 184 4.77 -21.66 6.72
CA TYR A 184 6.16 -21.62 6.28
C TYR A 184 7.15 -21.87 7.43
N GLN A 185 6.85 -21.34 8.63
CA GLN A 185 7.65 -21.51 9.84
C GLN A 185 7.34 -22.81 10.62
N ASP A 186 6.53 -23.72 10.06
CA ASP A 186 6.06 -24.96 10.70
C ASP A 186 5.29 -24.72 12.02
N ASN A 187 4.74 -23.51 12.21
CA ASN A 187 3.96 -23.14 13.39
C ASN A 187 2.47 -23.49 13.23
N TRP A 188 2.19 -24.78 13.12
CA TRP A 188 0.87 -25.31 12.82
C TRP A 188 -0.19 -24.97 13.86
N LYS A 189 0.19 -24.87 15.13
CA LYS A 189 -0.73 -24.55 16.21
C LYS A 189 -1.29 -23.14 16.07
N GLN A 190 -0.41 -22.14 15.92
CA GLN A 190 -0.84 -20.75 15.74
C GLN A 190 -1.57 -20.55 14.42
N ALA A 191 -1.18 -21.26 13.37
CA ALA A 191 -1.89 -21.24 12.10
C ALA A 191 -3.34 -21.71 12.25
N ALA A 192 -3.58 -22.86 12.91
CA ALA A 192 -4.92 -23.39 13.13
C ALA A 192 -5.79 -22.46 14.02
N GLU A 193 -5.20 -21.87 15.05
CA GLU A 193 -5.89 -20.90 15.91
C GLU A 193 -6.33 -19.65 15.09
N LEU A 194 -5.46 -19.16 14.21
CA LEU A 194 -5.78 -18.01 13.36
C LEU A 194 -6.81 -18.34 12.30
N VAL A 195 -6.72 -19.51 11.64
CA VAL A 195 -7.73 -20.02 10.69
C VAL A 195 -9.12 -20.01 11.32
N THR A 196 -9.25 -20.55 12.53
CA THR A 196 -10.54 -20.60 13.25
C THR A 196 -11.04 -19.20 13.60
N ARG A 197 -10.16 -18.35 14.12
CA ARG A 197 -10.54 -16.98 14.54
C ARG A 197 -10.93 -16.09 13.37
N ALA A 198 -10.22 -16.18 12.24
CA ALA A 198 -10.48 -15.39 11.04
C ALA A 198 -11.56 -16.00 10.12
N GLY A 199 -12.08 -17.17 10.44
CA GLY A 199 -13.12 -17.82 9.64
C GLY A 199 -12.66 -18.21 8.22
N LEU A 200 -11.38 -18.59 8.05
CA LEU A 200 -10.84 -18.95 6.73
C LEU A 200 -11.44 -20.26 6.24
N THR A 201 -11.74 -20.30 4.94
CA THR A 201 -12.30 -21.51 4.30
C THR A 201 -11.23 -22.58 4.08
N PRO A 202 -11.61 -23.86 3.93
CA PRO A 202 -10.67 -24.94 3.60
C PRO A 202 -9.86 -24.68 2.33
N GLU A 203 -10.47 -24.05 1.32
CA GLU A 203 -9.82 -23.67 0.06
C GLU A 203 -8.72 -22.64 0.32
N GLN A 204 -9.03 -21.59 1.09
CA GLN A 204 -8.04 -20.57 1.48
C GLN A 204 -6.87 -21.17 2.25
N VAL A 205 -7.13 -22.12 3.14
CA VAL A 205 -6.07 -22.82 3.89
C VAL A 205 -5.20 -23.66 2.96
N THR A 206 -5.81 -24.34 1.98
CA THR A 206 -5.09 -25.10 0.97
C THR A 206 -4.19 -24.20 0.14
N ASP A 207 -4.67 -23.05 -0.30
CA ASP A 207 -3.88 -22.05 -1.04
C ASP A 207 -2.70 -21.52 -0.19
N ALA A 208 -2.93 -21.26 1.10
CA ALA A 208 -1.87 -20.84 2.03
C ALA A 208 -0.79 -21.91 2.17
N GLN A 209 -1.18 -23.20 2.25
CA GLN A 209 -0.25 -24.33 2.32
C GLN A 209 0.57 -24.46 1.03
N ALA A 210 -0.08 -24.40 -0.13
CA ALA A 210 0.58 -24.46 -1.43
C ALA A 210 1.60 -23.33 -1.58
N ARG A 211 1.24 -22.10 -1.19
CA ARG A 211 2.12 -20.95 -1.23
C ARG A 211 3.31 -21.09 -0.27
N ALA A 212 3.08 -21.57 0.96
CA ALA A 212 4.15 -21.80 1.92
C ALA A 212 5.14 -22.89 1.42
N GLN A 213 4.64 -23.95 0.74
CA GLN A 213 5.47 -24.96 0.11
C GLN A 213 6.29 -24.39 -1.06
N ALA A 214 5.67 -23.56 -1.90
CA ALA A 214 6.38 -22.89 -3.00
C ALA A 214 7.53 -22.00 -2.49
N LEU A 215 7.36 -21.32 -1.35
CA LEU A 215 8.42 -20.54 -0.73
C LEU A 215 9.56 -21.40 -0.16
N LYS A 216 9.30 -22.64 0.23
CA LYS A 216 10.31 -23.62 0.69
C LYS A 216 11.06 -24.32 -0.46
N ALA A 217 10.50 -24.28 -1.67
CA ALA A 217 11.12 -24.91 -2.83
C ALA A 217 12.42 -24.20 -3.24
N PRO A 218 13.42 -24.91 -3.76
CA PRO A 218 14.64 -24.30 -4.27
C PRO A 218 14.32 -23.32 -5.43
N ALA A 219 15.14 -22.29 -5.56
CA ALA A 219 14.92 -21.19 -6.52
C ALA A 219 14.75 -21.65 -7.98
N SER A 220 15.30 -22.83 -8.35
CA SER A 220 15.11 -23.47 -9.66
C SER A 220 13.64 -23.80 -9.96
N ASP A 221 12.86 -24.14 -8.94
CA ASP A 221 11.50 -24.65 -9.08
C ASP A 221 10.44 -23.55 -8.86
N GLN A 222 10.83 -22.43 -8.26
CA GLN A 222 9.93 -21.29 -7.99
C GLN A 222 9.46 -20.55 -9.25
N VAL A 223 10.25 -20.58 -10.33
CA VAL A 223 9.92 -19.93 -11.62
C VAL A 223 8.77 -20.63 -12.36
N ALA A 224 8.51 -21.89 -12.06
CA ALA A 224 7.48 -22.68 -12.74
C ALA A 224 6.06 -22.48 -12.16
N VAL A 225 5.94 -22.04 -10.91
CA VAL A 225 4.65 -21.92 -10.18
C VAL A 225 4.03 -20.50 -10.31
N LEU A 226 4.82 -19.52 -10.75
CA LEU A 226 4.40 -18.10 -10.87
C LEU A 226 4.01 -17.70 -12.30
N LYS A 227 3.87 -18.65 -13.23
CA LYS A 227 3.32 -18.46 -14.57
C LYS A 227 1.91 -19.00 -14.67
#